data_5d41132a9e5dab9aa2b16e61e8a355fc
#
_entry.id   5d41132a9e5dab9aa2b16e61e8a355fc
#
_cell.length_a   1.000
_cell.length_b   1.000
_cell.length_c   1.000
_cell.angle_alpha   90.00
_cell.angle_beta   90.00
_cell.angle_gamma   90.00
#
_symmetry.space_group_name_H-M   'P 1'
#
loop_
_entity.id
_entity.type
_entity.pdbx_description
1 polymer ?
#
loop_
_entity_poly.entity_id
_entity_poly.type
_entity_poly.pdbx_seq_one_letter_code
_entity_poly.pdbx_strand_id
1 'polypeptide(L)'
;MFPAKHKHLATFLVVLASAITTSAQQLTPHPIHLASGRALTLNLPANFKIDIALQGLHCPRFFAVSPDNRIFVTDMYDRADNTLGKVYILDGWNEKTHTFARITPYLQLLRNPNNLAFYTEPAKDGRPAQTWLYVPLTDRLLRFKYNAGDNAPTGPPEVLAHYPDYGLNYKYGGWHLTRTVAFATLHGKTRLYVTLGSSCDACREKEEIRATLSAMDPDGKNQQIIAHGLRNAVDIEYVPAIDDGALFATNMGADHLGSGDPEDTFFELDSNAHPTAPGSNYGWPTCYFDHGNAHADTLVSAPNPTDHIVPPPPAGPPPTQFDCTKTPPAYTTFAAHSSPLGLEYFDATSNTLPNTFLVALHGASHPSIGTGYRVVRFTPTSRGPQPFLTGFLDHGKVRGRPCGILRTGPDSFLLTDDLDGVIYSIHSSETRSHQLN
;
A
#
# COMPACT_ATOMS: atom_id res chain seq x y z
N MET A 1 22.00 77.50 31.45
CA MET A 1 22.14 76.08 31.72
C MET A 1 20.94 75.40 31.05
N PHE A 2 21.09 74.92 29.81
CA PHE A 2 20.03 74.29 29.03
C PHE A 2 20.31 72.80 28.90
N PRO A 3 19.31 71.86 29.08
CA PRO A 3 19.57 70.45 28.90
C PRO A 3 19.46 70.06 27.43
N ALA A 4 20.41 69.21 27.02
CA ALA A 4 20.49 68.60 25.68
C ALA A 4 19.36 67.58 25.50
N LYS A 5 18.62 67.66 24.38
CA LYS A 5 17.65 66.67 23.92
C LYS A 5 18.35 65.57 23.14
N HIS A 6 18.37 64.37 23.69
CA HIS A 6 18.75 63.13 22.93
C HIS A 6 17.59 62.70 22.01
N LYS A 7 17.86 62.66 20.71
CA LYS A 7 16.97 62.05 19.71
C LYS A 7 17.30 60.55 19.62
N HIS A 8 16.41 59.71 20.04
CA HIS A 8 16.52 58.27 19.76
C HIS A 8 16.04 57.98 18.32
N LEU A 9 16.95 57.52 17.50
CA LEU A 9 16.68 57.04 16.14
C LEU A 9 16.27 55.59 16.26
N ALA A 10 15.00 55.28 16.04
CA ALA A 10 14.47 53.89 16.00
C ALA A 10 14.71 53.34 14.59
N THR A 11 15.63 52.40 14.47
CA THR A 11 15.87 51.66 13.23
C THR A 11 14.82 50.56 13.11
N PHE A 12 13.87 50.72 12.20
CA PHE A 12 12.94 49.64 11.83
C PHE A 12 13.63 48.63 10.94
N LEU A 13 13.86 47.44 11.46
CA LEU A 13 14.33 46.28 10.69
C LEU A 13 13.08 45.68 9.98
N VAL A 14 12.97 45.91 8.68
CA VAL A 14 11.94 45.24 7.85
C VAL A 14 12.46 43.84 7.52
N VAL A 15 11.95 42.85 8.21
CA VAL A 15 12.20 41.44 7.85
C VAL A 15 11.26 41.09 6.66
N LEU A 16 11.83 41.05 5.45
CA LEU A 16 11.14 40.47 4.30
C LEU A 16 11.03 38.96 4.52
N ALA A 17 9.86 38.50 4.92
CA ALA A 17 9.50 37.08 4.86
C ALA A 17 9.28 36.70 3.40
N SER A 18 10.27 36.05 2.79
CA SER A 18 10.11 35.43 1.47
C SER A 18 9.14 34.26 1.63
N ALA A 19 7.90 34.44 1.22
CA ALA A 19 6.97 33.34 1.06
C ALA A 19 7.49 32.42 -0.03
N ILE A 20 8.05 31.26 0.35
CA ILE A 20 8.36 30.17 -0.57
C ILE A 20 7.00 29.61 -1.02
N THR A 21 6.50 30.12 -2.14
CA THR A 21 5.39 29.50 -2.84
C THR A 21 5.91 28.19 -3.42
N THR A 22 5.60 27.07 -2.79
CA THR A 22 5.77 25.76 -3.41
C THR A 22 4.85 25.71 -4.62
N SER A 23 5.39 26.00 -5.79
CA SER A 23 4.68 25.80 -7.06
C SER A 23 4.30 24.32 -7.15
N ALA A 24 3.01 24.03 -7.21
CA ALA A 24 2.54 22.68 -7.51
C ALA A 24 3.23 22.22 -8.81
N GLN A 25 3.86 21.05 -8.80
CA GLN A 25 4.55 20.53 -9.98
C GLN A 25 3.54 20.39 -11.13
N GLN A 26 3.83 21.01 -12.26
CA GLN A 26 3.01 20.92 -13.45
C GLN A 26 3.06 19.49 -14.01
N LEU A 27 1.90 18.86 -14.19
CA LEU A 27 1.77 17.55 -14.80
C LEU A 27 1.52 17.71 -16.30
N THR A 28 2.16 16.84 -17.10
CA THR A 28 2.08 16.81 -18.56
C THR A 28 1.20 15.63 -19.00
N PRO A 29 0.27 15.84 -19.97
CA PRO A 29 -0.61 14.79 -20.45
C PRO A 29 0.11 13.77 -21.35
N HIS A 30 -0.19 12.48 -21.12
CA HIS A 30 0.25 11.34 -21.90
C HIS A 30 -0.97 10.54 -22.38
N PRO A 31 -1.31 10.58 -23.69
CA PRO A 31 -2.39 9.76 -24.24
C PRO A 31 -2.02 8.27 -24.18
N ILE A 32 -2.92 7.45 -23.66
CA ILE A 32 -2.79 6.00 -23.56
C ILE A 32 -3.90 5.35 -24.38
N HIS A 33 -3.55 4.38 -25.21
CA HIS A 33 -4.48 3.60 -26.01
C HIS A 33 -4.38 2.13 -25.65
N LEU A 34 -5.43 1.58 -25.04
CA LEU A 34 -5.47 0.18 -24.65
C LEU A 34 -5.89 -0.73 -25.80
N ALA A 35 -5.46 -1.98 -25.81
CA ALA A 35 -5.86 -2.96 -26.82
C ALA A 35 -7.38 -3.22 -26.83
N SER A 36 -8.08 -2.95 -25.74
CA SER A 36 -9.55 -2.97 -25.67
C SER A 36 -10.24 -1.88 -26.49
N GLY A 37 -9.48 -0.95 -27.09
CA GLY A 37 -10.00 0.23 -27.80
C GLY A 37 -10.33 1.40 -26.87
N ARG A 38 -10.17 1.26 -25.54
CA ARG A 38 -10.31 2.37 -24.60
C ARG A 38 -9.13 3.32 -24.72
N ALA A 39 -9.39 4.61 -24.57
CA ALA A 39 -8.37 5.64 -24.48
C ALA A 39 -8.54 6.42 -23.16
N LEU A 40 -7.43 6.81 -22.58
CA LEU A 40 -7.36 7.68 -21.41
C LEU A 40 -6.14 8.59 -21.51
N THR A 41 -6.14 9.68 -20.76
CA THR A 41 -4.98 10.57 -20.68
C THR A 41 -4.48 10.55 -19.25
N LEU A 42 -3.26 10.06 -19.07
CA LEU A 42 -2.56 10.08 -17.78
C LEU A 42 -1.60 11.27 -17.75
N ASN A 43 -1.51 11.93 -16.58
CA ASN A 43 -0.71 13.12 -16.43
C ASN A 43 0.40 12.87 -15.41
N LEU A 44 1.65 13.11 -15.80
CA LEU A 44 2.86 12.93 -14.99
C LEU A 44 3.74 14.19 -15.00
N PRO A 45 4.71 14.32 -14.09
CA PRO A 45 5.74 15.34 -14.19
C PRO A 45 6.46 15.27 -15.55
N ALA A 46 6.84 16.43 -16.12
CA ALA A 46 7.38 16.53 -17.48
C ALA A 46 8.66 15.70 -17.74
N ASN A 47 9.41 15.39 -16.68
CA ASN A 47 10.60 14.55 -16.74
C ASN A 47 10.31 13.04 -16.61
N PHE A 48 9.04 12.61 -16.65
CA PHE A 48 8.65 11.20 -16.65
C PHE A 48 7.90 10.84 -17.93
N LYS A 49 8.02 9.58 -18.31
CA LYS A 49 7.26 8.91 -19.38
C LYS A 49 6.51 7.72 -18.82
N ILE A 50 5.48 7.32 -19.54
CA ILE A 50 4.66 6.16 -19.22
C ILE A 50 4.39 5.35 -20.48
N ASP A 51 4.61 4.03 -20.38
CA ASP A 51 4.35 3.04 -21.42
C ASP A 51 3.46 1.93 -20.87
N ILE A 52 2.75 1.24 -21.74
CA ILE A 52 2.01 0.03 -21.38
C ILE A 52 3.02 -1.13 -21.38
N ALA A 53 3.44 -1.56 -20.19
CA ALA A 53 4.38 -2.67 -20.04
C ALA A 53 3.73 -4.04 -20.34
N LEU A 54 2.46 -4.19 -19.96
CA LEU A 54 1.67 -5.39 -20.22
C LEU A 54 0.18 -5.06 -20.12
N GLN A 55 -0.66 -5.80 -20.84
CA GLN A 55 -2.13 -5.74 -20.71
C GLN A 55 -2.75 -7.13 -20.94
N GLY A 56 -4.01 -7.29 -20.56
CA GLY A 56 -4.73 -8.55 -20.72
C GLY A 56 -4.75 -9.42 -19.46
N LEU A 57 -4.33 -8.88 -18.31
CA LEU A 57 -4.62 -9.43 -17.01
C LEU A 57 -6.09 -9.13 -16.61
N HIS A 58 -6.58 -9.76 -15.56
CA HIS A 58 -7.96 -9.51 -15.08
C HIS A 58 -7.98 -8.43 -13.99
N CYS A 59 -7.31 -8.69 -12.88
CA CYS A 59 -7.27 -7.81 -11.72
C CYS A 59 -5.86 -7.86 -11.10
N PRO A 60 -4.82 -7.32 -11.79
CA PRO A 60 -3.44 -7.38 -11.30
C PRO A 60 -3.30 -6.53 -10.04
N ARG A 61 -2.61 -7.10 -9.03
CA ARG A 61 -2.49 -6.45 -7.72
C ARG A 61 -1.04 -6.04 -7.46
N PHE A 62 -0.28 -6.86 -6.77
CA PHE A 62 1.04 -6.50 -6.28
C PHE A 62 2.12 -7.35 -6.93
N PHE A 63 3.33 -6.83 -6.85
CA PHE A 63 4.53 -7.45 -7.39
C PHE A 63 5.42 -8.02 -6.30
N ALA A 64 6.31 -8.93 -6.70
CA ALA A 64 7.53 -9.24 -5.96
C ALA A 64 8.67 -9.58 -6.92
N VAL A 65 9.90 -9.32 -6.49
CA VAL A 65 11.10 -9.70 -7.22
C VAL A 65 11.71 -10.93 -6.56
N SER A 66 11.94 -11.99 -7.35
CA SER A 66 12.61 -13.19 -6.87
C SER A 66 14.13 -12.96 -6.71
N PRO A 67 14.82 -13.79 -5.93
CA PRO A 67 16.29 -13.66 -5.77
C PRO A 67 17.10 -13.76 -7.06
N ASP A 68 16.54 -14.36 -8.12
CA ASP A 68 17.11 -14.41 -9.48
C ASP A 68 16.58 -13.30 -10.40
N ASN A 69 16.06 -12.21 -9.80
CA ASN A 69 15.62 -10.97 -10.45
C ASN A 69 14.44 -11.14 -11.43
N ARG A 70 13.58 -12.14 -11.23
CA ARG A 70 12.33 -12.26 -11.99
C ARG A 70 11.21 -11.51 -11.28
N ILE A 71 10.38 -10.84 -12.06
CA ILE A 71 9.22 -10.12 -11.53
C ILE A 71 8.00 -11.03 -11.53
N PHE A 72 7.38 -11.17 -10.38
CA PHE A 72 6.12 -11.87 -10.18
C PHE A 72 5.02 -10.86 -9.93
N VAL A 73 3.80 -11.17 -10.39
CA VAL A 73 2.62 -10.35 -10.15
C VAL A 73 1.43 -11.25 -9.78
N THR A 74 0.66 -10.81 -8.79
CA THR A 74 -0.63 -11.43 -8.45
C THR A 74 -1.72 -10.90 -9.35
N ASP A 75 -2.67 -11.75 -9.71
CA ASP A 75 -3.92 -11.42 -10.39
C ASP A 75 -5.07 -12.02 -9.58
N MET A 76 -5.85 -11.19 -8.91
CA MET A 76 -6.99 -11.63 -8.12
C MET A 76 -8.15 -12.17 -8.97
N TYR A 77 -8.09 -12.00 -10.29
CA TYR A 77 -9.13 -12.26 -11.25
C TYR A 77 -10.32 -11.30 -11.13
N ASP A 78 -10.86 -11.12 -9.94
CA ASP A 78 -11.99 -10.23 -9.62
C ASP A 78 -11.82 -9.74 -8.17
N ARG A 79 -12.44 -8.62 -7.86
CA ARG A 79 -12.51 -8.06 -6.49
C ARG A 79 -13.57 -8.75 -5.62
N ALA A 80 -14.45 -9.57 -6.22
CA ALA A 80 -15.32 -10.47 -5.49
C ALA A 80 -14.55 -11.72 -5.02
N ASP A 81 -15.10 -12.42 -4.02
CA ASP A 81 -14.49 -13.66 -3.52
C ASP A 81 -14.59 -14.76 -4.59
N ASN A 82 -13.42 -15.26 -5.00
CA ASN A 82 -13.30 -16.26 -6.04
C ASN A 82 -12.05 -17.13 -5.85
N THR A 83 -11.94 -18.22 -6.59
CA THR A 83 -10.78 -19.12 -6.62
C THR A 83 -10.08 -19.16 -7.98
N LEU A 84 -10.23 -18.11 -8.77
CA LEU A 84 -9.67 -18.03 -10.13
C LEU A 84 -8.36 -17.23 -10.18
N GLY A 85 -7.93 -16.72 -9.04
CA GLY A 85 -6.70 -15.93 -8.91
C GLY A 85 -5.46 -16.71 -9.33
N LYS A 86 -4.43 -15.96 -9.72
CA LYS A 86 -3.16 -16.49 -10.24
C LYS A 86 -1.98 -15.69 -9.73
N VAL A 87 -0.81 -16.30 -9.85
CA VAL A 87 0.49 -15.62 -9.81
C VAL A 87 1.15 -15.84 -11.16
N TYR A 88 1.59 -14.76 -11.77
CA TYR A 88 2.31 -14.79 -13.04
C TYR A 88 3.77 -14.37 -12.87
N ILE A 89 4.62 -14.88 -13.76
CA ILE A 89 5.97 -14.36 -14.00
C ILE A 89 5.92 -13.48 -15.22
N LEU A 90 6.52 -12.30 -15.13
CA LEU A 90 6.69 -11.36 -16.23
C LEU A 90 8.06 -11.59 -16.86
N ASP A 91 8.08 -11.99 -18.12
CA ASP A 91 9.31 -12.41 -18.81
C ASP A 91 9.57 -11.58 -20.09
N GLY A 92 10.87 -11.54 -20.47
CA GLY A 92 11.31 -10.93 -21.74
C GLY A 92 11.14 -9.42 -21.74
N TRP A 93 11.63 -8.77 -20.69
CA TRP A 93 11.67 -7.30 -20.64
C TRP A 93 12.46 -6.71 -21.80
N ASN A 94 11.90 -5.70 -22.46
CA ASN A 94 12.52 -4.96 -23.54
C ASN A 94 12.78 -3.52 -23.09
N GLU A 95 14.03 -3.17 -22.88
CA GLU A 95 14.48 -1.86 -22.41
C GLU A 95 14.15 -0.69 -23.38
N LYS A 96 13.92 -0.98 -24.67
CA LYS A 96 13.62 0.08 -25.65
C LYS A 96 12.13 0.42 -25.72
N THR A 97 11.29 -0.57 -25.52
CA THR A 97 9.83 -0.42 -25.59
C THR A 97 9.17 -0.44 -24.23
N HIS A 98 9.93 -0.71 -23.15
CA HIS A 98 9.45 -0.86 -21.78
C HIS A 98 8.28 -1.84 -21.65
N THR A 99 8.37 -2.98 -22.36
CA THR A 99 7.32 -4.00 -22.41
C THR A 99 7.83 -5.39 -22.03
N PHE A 100 6.96 -6.21 -21.47
CA PHE A 100 7.19 -7.64 -21.31
C PHE A 100 6.71 -8.40 -22.54
N ALA A 101 7.50 -9.35 -23.02
CA ALA A 101 7.16 -10.14 -24.22
C ALA A 101 6.14 -11.25 -23.92
N ARG A 102 6.07 -11.74 -22.66
CA ARG A 102 5.18 -12.82 -22.26
C ARG A 102 4.92 -12.82 -20.77
N ILE A 103 3.83 -13.50 -20.38
CA ILE A 103 3.49 -13.86 -19.00
C ILE A 103 3.44 -15.38 -18.89
N THR A 104 3.97 -15.91 -17.78
CA THR A 104 3.96 -17.36 -17.48
C THR A 104 3.15 -17.59 -16.21
N PRO A 105 2.04 -18.36 -16.24
CA PRO A 105 1.32 -18.71 -15.03
C PRO A 105 2.19 -19.59 -14.12
N TYR A 106 2.55 -19.07 -12.95
CA TYR A 106 3.33 -19.80 -11.93
C TYR A 106 2.43 -20.54 -10.96
N LEU A 107 1.36 -19.89 -10.46
CA LEU A 107 0.31 -20.48 -9.61
C LEU A 107 -1.04 -20.16 -10.20
N GLN A 108 -2.01 -21.07 -9.98
CA GLN A 108 -3.37 -20.91 -10.47
C GLN A 108 -4.39 -21.42 -9.42
N LEU A 109 -5.65 -21.08 -9.62
CA LEU A 109 -6.76 -21.49 -8.75
C LEU A 109 -6.56 -21.03 -7.29
N LEU A 110 -6.07 -19.81 -7.13
CA LEU A 110 -5.84 -19.19 -5.83
C LEU A 110 -7.06 -18.36 -5.41
N ARG A 111 -7.36 -18.37 -4.10
CA ARG A 111 -8.45 -17.55 -3.55
C ARG A 111 -7.96 -16.14 -3.26
N ASN A 112 -8.27 -15.20 -4.16
CA ASN A 112 -7.98 -13.76 -4.06
C ASN A 112 -6.54 -13.44 -3.58
N PRO A 113 -5.47 -13.88 -4.30
CA PRO A 113 -4.10 -13.53 -3.93
C PRO A 113 -3.91 -12.02 -4.07
N ASN A 114 -3.56 -11.33 -2.97
CA ASN A 114 -3.35 -9.88 -3.00
C ASN A 114 -1.90 -9.54 -3.31
N ASN A 115 -0.98 -9.90 -2.43
CA ASN A 115 0.45 -9.72 -2.66
C ASN A 115 1.21 -11.04 -2.54
N LEU A 116 2.53 -10.96 -2.61
CA LEU A 116 3.44 -12.08 -2.46
C LEU A 116 4.80 -11.56 -1.97
N ALA A 117 5.58 -12.43 -1.33
CA ALA A 117 6.92 -12.08 -0.89
C ALA A 117 7.88 -13.28 -1.06
N PHE A 118 9.13 -12.99 -1.37
CA PHE A 118 10.20 -13.97 -1.34
C PHE A 118 11.03 -13.80 -0.08
N TYR A 119 11.45 -14.93 0.50
CA TYR A 119 12.43 -14.95 1.58
C TYR A 119 13.35 -16.14 1.44
N THR A 120 14.64 -15.90 1.57
CA THR A 120 15.64 -16.95 1.59
C THR A 120 16.04 -17.24 3.04
N GLU A 121 15.59 -18.38 3.56
CA GLU A 121 16.06 -18.88 4.85
C GLU A 121 17.56 -19.21 4.73
N PRO A 122 18.39 -18.66 5.61
CA PRO A 122 19.82 -18.93 5.56
C PRO A 122 20.14 -20.38 5.86
N ALA A 123 21.29 -20.86 5.38
CA ALA A 123 21.81 -22.18 5.73
C ALA A 123 21.93 -22.33 7.24
N LYS A 124 21.40 -23.41 7.79
CA LYS A 124 21.38 -23.68 9.23
C LYS A 124 21.42 -25.19 9.52
N ASP A 125 22.15 -25.59 10.56
CA ASP A 125 22.20 -26.97 11.07
C ASP A 125 22.47 -28.00 9.95
N GLY A 126 23.42 -27.71 9.04
CA GLY A 126 23.80 -28.56 7.89
C GLY A 126 22.80 -28.57 6.74
N ARG A 127 21.69 -27.85 6.82
CA ARG A 127 20.73 -27.64 5.73
C ARG A 127 21.18 -26.45 4.88
N PRO A 128 21.12 -26.55 3.53
CA PRO A 128 21.41 -25.42 2.66
C PRO A 128 20.38 -24.31 2.81
N ALA A 129 20.74 -23.09 2.36
CA ALA A 129 19.78 -22.00 2.23
C ALA A 129 18.63 -22.41 1.32
N GLN A 130 17.41 -22.02 1.67
CA GLN A 130 16.20 -22.33 0.90
C GLN A 130 15.37 -21.07 0.68
N THR A 131 15.09 -20.75 -0.57
CA THR A 131 14.17 -19.67 -0.93
C THR A 131 12.73 -20.18 -0.92
N TRP A 132 11.85 -19.36 -0.39
CA TRP A 132 10.41 -19.59 -0.34
C TRP A 132 9.66 -18.42 -0.95
N LEU A 133 8.59 -18.74 -1.68
CA LEU A 133 7.57 -17.79 -2.12
C LEU A 133 6.37 -17.89 -1.17
N TYR A 134 6.02 -16.78 -0.52
CA TYR A 134 4.87 -16.65 0.38
C TYR A 134 3.70 -16.01 -0.37
N VAL A 135 2.54 -16.62 -0.27
CA VAL A 135 1.32 -16.17 -0.97
C VAL A 135 0.16 -16.18 0.04
N PRO A 136 -0.22 -14.99 0.55
CA PRO A 136 -1.38 -14.86 1.39
C PRO A 136 -2.66 -14.92 0.55
N LEU A 137 -3.60 -15.72 0.98
CA LEU A 137 -4.93 -15.87 0.42
C LEU A 137 -5.98 -15.40 1.44
N THR A 138 -7.21 -15.24 1.03
CA THR A 138 -8.29 -14.81 1.93
C THR A 138 -8.39 -15.67 3.19
N ASP A 139 -8.23 -16.99 3.06
CA ASP A 139 -8.48 -17.98 4.14
C ASP A 139 -7.21 -18.59 4.73
N ARG A 140 -6.05 -18.37 4.13
CA ARG A 140 -4.78 -18.99 4.57
C ARG A 140 -3.55 -18.29 4.05
N LEU A 141 -2.41 -18.59 4.67
CA LEU A 141 -1.09 -18.23 4.18
C LEU A 141 -0.38 -19.49 3.69
N LEU A 142 0.07 -19.45 2.44
CA LEU A 142 0.84 -20.53 1.81
C LEU A 142 2.29 -20.10 1.63
N ARG A 143 3.22 -21.07 1.68
CA ARG A 143 4.56 -20.89 1.12
C ARG A 143 4.94 -22.06 0.21
N PHE A 144 5.68 -21.75 -0.83
CA PHE A 144 6.17 -22.70 -1.83
C PHE A 144 7.68 -22.65 -1.89
N LYS A 145 8.35 -23.79 -2.01
CA LYS A 145 9.78 -23.81 -2.34
C LYS A 145 9.98 -23.17 -3.70
N TYR A 146 10.99 -22.33 -3.78
CA TYR A 146 11.39 -21.66 -5.01
C TYR A 146 12.87 -21.93 -5.29
N ASN A 147 13.19 -22.33 -6.52
CA ASN A 147 14.55 -22.38 -7.03
C ASN A 147 14.69 -21.41 -8.20
N ALA A 148 15.87 -20.83 -8.36
CA ALA A 148 16.15 -19.93 -9.47
C ALA A 148 15.77 -20.56 -10.82
N GLY A 149 15.01 -19.85 -11.64
CA GLY A 149 14.53 -20.31 -12.93
C GLY A 149 13.27 -21.17 -12.92
N ASP A 150 12.71 -21.53 -11.77
CA ASP A 150 11.45 -22.30 -11.71
C ASP A 150 10.31 -21.59 -12.43
N ASN A 151 9.61 -22.29 -13.33
CA ASN A 151 8.40 -21.80 -14.01
C ASN A 151 7.10 -22.36 -13.41
N ALA A 152 7.22 -23.20 -12.39
CA ALA A 152 6.14 -23.74 -11.57
C ALA A 152 6.74 -24.23 -10.25
N PRO A 153 5.96 -24.32 -9.16
CA PRO A 153 6.43 -24.91 -7.92
C PRO A 153 6.88 -26.36 -8.09
N THR A 154 7.97 -26.73 -7.44
CA THR A 154 8.54 -28.10 -7.49
C THR A 154 7.86 -29.08 -6.53
N GLY A 155 6.91 -28.60 -5.70
CA GLY A 155 6.19 -29.42 -4.74
C GLY A 155 4.93 -28.73 -4.19
N PRO A 156 4.19 -29.42 -3.32
CA PRO A 156 3.00 -28.85 -2.70
C PRO A 156 3.35 -27.69 -1.77
N PRO A 157 2.43 -26.74 -1.54
CA PRO A 157 2.63 -25.69 -0.56
C PRO A 157 2.65 -26.20 0.88
N GLU A 158 3.34 -25.47 1.74
CA GLU A 158 3.14 -25.54 3.18
C GLU A 158 2.09 -24.49 3.60
N VAL A 159 1.11 -24.90 4.43
CA VAL A 159 0.14 -24.00 5.04
C VAL A 159 0.72 -23.49 6.35
N LEU A 160 1.00 -22.18 6.43
CA LEU A 160 1.61 -21.56 7.60
C LEU A 160 0.57 -21.06 8.62
N ALA A 161 -0.56 -20.58 8.13
CA ALA A 161 -1.66 -20.09 8.95
C ALA A 161 -3.01 -20.25 8.25
N HIS A 162 -4.07 -20.36 9.03
CA HIS A 162 -5.45 -20.24 8.57
C HIS A 162 -6.04 -18.93 9.09
N TYR A 163 -6.82 -18.25 8.26
CA TYR A 163 -7.46 -16.99 8.59
C TYR A 163 -8.98 -17.12 8.58
N PRO A 164 -9.68 -16.38 9.45
CA PRO A 164 -11.13 -16.39 9.46
C PRO A 164 -11.68 -15.83 8.14
N ASP A 165 -12.65 -16.52 7.59
CA ASP A 165 -13.43 -16.10 6.43
C ASP A 165 -14.89 -16.55 6.61
N TYR A 166 -15.79 -16.06 5.76
CA TYR A 166 -17.20 -16.42 5.78
C TYR A 166 -17.61 -17.36 4.64
N GLY A 167 -16.59 -17.86 3.88
CA GLY A 167 -16.79 -18.76 2.75
C GLY A 167 -17.15 -18.04 1.46
N LEU A 168 -17.01 -18.77 0.34
CA LEU A 168 -17.23 -18.28 -1.02
C LEU A 168 -18.65 -17.83 -1.33
N ASN A 169 -19.64 -18.23 -0.52
CA ASN A 169 -21.05 -17.86 -0.72
C ASN A 169 -21.38 -16.44 -0.25
N TYR A 170 -20.47 -15.76 0.41
CA TYR A 170 -20.63 -14.39 0.82
C TYR A 170 -20.13 -13.45 -0.27
N LYS A 171 -20.96 -12.48 -0.66
CA LYS A 171 -20.70 -11.56 -1.77
C LYS A 171 -19.32 -10.88 -1.70
N TYR A 172 -18.71 -10.78 -0.51
CA TYR A 172 -17.43 -10.14 -0.27
C TYR A 172 -16.49 -10.95 0.66
N GLY A 173 -16.67 -12.27 0.80
CA GLY A 173 -15.77 -13.14 1.59
C GLY A 173 -15.54 -12.70 3.02
N GLY A 174 -16.44 -11.92 3.59
CA GLY A 174 -16.27 -11.30 4.90
C GLY A 174 -15.66 -9.91 4.82
N TRP A 175 -16.10 -9.09 3.86
CA TRP A 175 -15.81 -7.67 3.67
C TRP A 175 -14.42 -7.41 3.08
N HIS A 176 -13.33 -7.46 3.85
CA HIS A 176 -11.98 -7.27 3.33
C HIS A 176 -11.32 -8.62 3.05
N LEU A 177 -11.17 -8.93 1.76
CA LEU A 177 -10.62 -10.21 1.28
C LEU A 177 -9.11 -10.29 1.32
N THR A 178 -8.44 -9.12 1.29
CA THR A 178 -7.00 -9.04 1.10
C THR A 178 -6.24 -9.36 2.39
N ARG A 179 -5.14 -10.09 2.23
CA ARG A 179 -4.10 -10.32 3.22
C ARG A 179 -2.79 -9.90 2.57
N THR A 180 -1.96 -9.22 3.31
CA THR A 180 -0.67 -8.73 2.81
C THR A 180 0.45 -9.21 3.70
N VAL A 181 1.57 -9.57 3.10
CA VAL A 181 2.77 -10.04 3.81
C VAL A 181 3.99 -9.22 3.43
N ALA A 182 4.86 -8.97 4.41
CA ALA A 182 6.18 -8.43 4.19
C ALA A 182 7.18 -9.02 5.18
N PHE A 183 8.44 -9.12 4.77
CA PHE A 183 9.54 -9.43 5.68
C PHE A 183 10.19 -8.14 6.15
N ALA A 184 10.41 -8.04 7.46
CA ALA A 184 11.16 -6.96 8.06
C ALA A 184 12.14 -7.49 9.09
N THR A 185 13.30 -6.85 9.19
CA THR A 185 14.28 -7.08 10.25
C THR A 185 14.19 -5.94 11.24
N LEU A 186 13.41 -6.15 12.30
CA LEU A 186 13.21 -5.20 13.36
C LEU A 186 13.68 -5.80 14.69
N HIS A 187 14.27 -4.95 15.53
CA HIS A 187 14.78 -5.33 16.86
C HIS A 187 15.72 -6.55 16.81
N GLY A 188 16.55 -6.63 15.75
CA GLY A 188 17.53 -7.70 15.56
C GLY A 188 16.95 -9.04 15.11
N LYS A 189 15.65 -9.10 14.76
CA LYS A 189 15.00 -10.32 14.31
C LYS A 189 14.25 -10.11 12.99
N THR A 190 14.51 -10.99 12.01
CA THR A 190 13.69 -11.05 10.78
C THR A 190 12.41 -11.83 11.07
N ARG A 191 11.25 -11.22 10.78
CA ARG A 191 9.93 -11.83 10.91
C ARG A 191 9.10 -11.61 9.65
N LEU A 192 8.11 -12.46 9.47
CA LEU A 192 7.04 -12.31 8.48
C LEU A 192 5.88 -11.55 9.14
N TYR A 193 5.59 -10.37 8.63
CA TYR A 193 4.47 -9.53 9.05
C TYR A 193 3.27 -9.77 8.14
N VAL A 194 2.07 -9.80 8.73
CA VAL A 194 0.82 -10.10 8.00
C VAL A 194 -0.27 -9.15 8.46
N THR A 195 -0.93 -8.48 7.50
CA THR A 195 -2.14 -7.69 7.78
C THR A 195 -3.40 -8.47 7.44
N LEU A 196 -4.43 -8.32 8.25
CA LEU A 196 -5.77 -8.81 7.99
C LEU A 196 -6.77 -7.66 8.13
N GLY A 197 -7.54 -7.41 7.09
CA GLY A 197 -8.61 -6.41 7.13
C GLY A 197 -9.80 -6.83 7.98
N SER A 198 -10.63 -5.86 8.35
CA SER A 198 -11.84 -6.04 9.15
C SER A 198 -12.91 -6.86 8.42
N SER A 199 -13.87 -7.38 9.20
CA SER A 199 -15.04 -8.09 8.67
C SER A 199 -16.25 -7.18 8.43
N CYS A 200 -16.12 -5.89 8.71
CA CYS A 200 -17.19 -4.91 8.63
C CYS A 200 -16.64 -3.51 8.39
N ASP A 201 -17.52 -2.56 8.17
CA ASP A 201 -17.14 -1.15 8.04
C ASP A 201 -16.61 -0.58 9.37
N ALA A 202 -17.42 -0.64 10.43
CA ALA A 202 -17.04 -0.22 11.77
C ALA A 202 -17.79 -1.06 12.81
N CYS A 203 -17.14 -2.10 13.33
CA CYS A 203 -17.72 -2.97 14.35
C CYS A 203 -16.64 -3.56 15.25
N ARG A 204 -17.07 -4.14 16.37
CA ARG A 204 -16.18 -4.99 17.14
C ARG A 204 -16.03 -6.35 16.44
N GLU A 205 -14.79 -6.68 16.08
CA GLU A 205 -14.48 -7.98 15.50
C GLU A 205 -14.79 -9.14 16.44
N LYS A 206 -15.27 -10.24 15.87
CA LYS A 206 -15.42 -11.50 16.59
C LYS A 206 -14.09 -12.23 16.72
N GLU A 207 -13.30 -12.21 15.66
CA GLU A 207 -11.97 -12.79 15.61
C GLU A 207 -10.91 -11.72 15.86
N GLU A 208 -10.17 -11.88 16.94
CA GLU A 208 -9.16 -10.90 17.40
C GLU A 208 -8.10 -10.59 16.35
N ILE A 209 -7.81 -11.52 15.45
CA ILE A 209 -6.80 -11.37 14.39
C ILE A 209 -7.22 -10.41 13.28
N ARG A 210 -8.52 -10.03 13.18
CA ARG A 210 -8.98 -9.08 12.17
C ARG A 210 -8.66 -7.64 12.55
N ALA A 211 -8.52 -6.80 11.54
CA ALA A 211 -8.10 -5.39 11.69
C ALA A 211 -6.77 -5.25 12.45
N THR A 212 -5.82 -6.14 12.15
CA THR A 212 -4.54 -6.22 12.88
C THR A 212 -3.33 -6.33 11.96
N LEU A 213 -2.17 -6.02 12.52
CA LEU A 213 -0.87 -6.49 12.07
C LEU A 213 -0.44 -7.62 13.00
N SER A 214 -0.15 -8.78 12.46
CA SER A 214 0.50 -9.88 13.17
C SER A 214 1.92 -10.12 12.63
N ALA A 215 2.78 -10.74 13.43
CA ALA A 215 4.10 -11.17 13.02
C ALA A 215 4.36 -12.60 13.46
N MET A 216 5.09 -13.36 12.64
CA MET A 216 5.47 -14.75 12.91
C MET A 216 6.89 -15.01 12.43
N ASP A 217 7.48 -16.11 12.83
CA ASP A 217 8.74 -16.57 12.27
C ASP A 217 8.53 -17.01 10.79
N PRO A 218 9.55 -17.03 9.94
CA PRO A 218 9.39 -17.41 8.53
C PRO A 218 8.76 -18.79 8.29
N ASP A 219 8.83 -19.70 9.28
CA ASP A 219 8.21 -21.02 9.23
C ASP A 219 6.76 -21.06 9.77
N GLY A 220 6.15 -19.90 10.02
CA GLY A 220 4.79 -19.76 10.52
C GLY A 220 4.63 -19.89 12.03
N LYS A 221 5.69 -20.21 12.76
CA LYS A 221 5.63 -20.35 14.22
C LYS A 221 5.66 -19.00 14.92
N ASN A 222 5.32 -19.03 16.22
CA ASN A 222 5.39 -17.86 17.11
C ASN A 222 4.60 -16.64 16.59
N GLN A 223 3.41 -16.90 16.02
CA GLN A 223 2.51 -15.84 15.59
C GLN A 223 2.03 -15.01 16.80
N GLN A 224 2.10 -13.70 16.66
CA GLN A 224 1.67 -12.72 17.67
C GLN A 224 1.01 -11.54 16.96
N ILE A 225 -0.06 -11.00 17.57
CA ILE A 225 -0.62 -9.72 17.15
C ILE A 225 0.31 -8.62 17.66
N ILE A 226 0.78 -7.77 16.75
CA ILE A 226 1.69 -6.64 17.04
C ILE A 226 0.89 -5.35 17.19
N ALA A 227 -0.14 -5.15 16.36
CA ALA A 227 -0.97 -3.96 16.39
C ALA A 227 -2.44 -4.28 16.09
N HIS A 228 -3.33 -3.53 16.73
CA HIS A 228 -4.78 -3.57 16.51
C HIS A 228 -5.27 -2.27 15.89
N GLY A 229 -6.52 -2.27 15.44
CA GLY A 229 -7.20 -1.05 14.99
C GLY A 229 -6.76 -0.56 13.60
N LEU A 230 -6.23 -1.45 12.78
CA LEU A 230 -5.92 -1.23 11.37
C LEU A 230 -7.08 -1.77 10.52
N ARG A 231 -8.09 -0.93 10.21
CA ARG A 231 -9.31 -1.38 9.55
C ARG A 231 -9.05 -2.22 8.30
N ASN A 232 -8.23 -1.71 7.39
CA ASN A 232 -7.81 -2.43 6.19
C ASN A 232 -6.46 -1.91 5.71
N ALA A 233 -5.39 -2.41 6.32
CA ALA A 233 -4.04 -2.14 5.88
C ALA A 233 -3.73 -3.05 4.68
N VAL A 234 -3.73 -2.47 3.45
CA VAL A 234 -3.67 -3.26 2.20
C VAL A 234 -2.26 -3.47 1.71
N ASP A 235 -1.36 -2.54 1.99
CA ASP A 235 0.06 -2.73 1.72
C ASP A 235 0.89 -2.43 2.96
N ILE A 236 2.00 -3.16 3.07
CA ILE A 236 3.03 -2.96 4.08
C ILE A 236 4.41 -3.07 3.43
N GLU A 237 5.29 -2.14 3.75
CA GLU A 237 6.65 -2.11 3.21
C GLU A 237 7.67 -1.89 4.32
N TYR A 238 8.75 -2.68 4.29
CA TYR A 238 9.91 -2.45 5.13
C TYR A 238 10.92 -1.57 4.40
N VAL A 239 11.21 -0.40 4.97
CA VAL A 239 12.13 0.60 4.43
C VAL A 239 13.40 0.67 5.28
N PRO A 240 14.50 0.01 4.85
CA PRO A 240 15.74 -0.01 5.61
C PRO A 240 16.39 1.37 5.79
N ALA A 241 16.08 2.32 4.89
CA ALA A 241 16.70 3.64 4.85
C ALA A 241 16.09 4.67 5.82
N ILE A 242 14.99 4.34 6.49
CA ILE A 242 14.29 5.21 7.45
C ILE A 242 14.42 4.59 8.84
N ASP A 243 14.78 5.41 9.84
CA ASP A 243 14.81 5.07 11.27
C ASP A 243 15.51 3.73 11.59
N ASP A 244 16.68 3.50 10.95
CA ASP A 244 17.47 2.26 11.01
C ASP A 244 16.70 1.00 10.57
N GLY A 245 15.65 1.19 9.80
CA GLY A 245 14.68 0.21 9.32
C GLY A 245 13.32 0.41 9.95
N ALA A 246 12.33 0.76 9.13
CA ALA A 246 10.96 1.01 9.54
C ALA A 246 9.95 0.24 8.68
N LEU A 247 8.83 -0.15 9.29
CA LEU A 247 7.71 -0.81 8.63
C LEU A 247 6.57 0.17 8.48
N PHE A 248 6.18 0.42 7.24
CA PHE A 248 5.08 1.33 6.90
C PHE A 248 3.86 0.57 6.39
N ALA A 249 2.68 1.19 6.52
CA ALA A 249 1.44 0.66 5.96
C ALA A 249 0.52 1.75 5.44
N THR A 250 -0.17 1.44 4.35
CA THR A 250 -1.39 2.15 3.94
C THR A 250 -2.60 1.55 4.66
N ASN A 251 -3.55 2.37 5.10
CA ASN A 251 -4.74 1.90 5.80
C ASN A 251 -5.98 2.71 5.42
N MET A 252 -7.07 2.01 5.13
CA MET A 252 -8.35 2.62 4.76
C MET A 252 -9.19 2.95 5.99
N GLY A 253 -9.74 4.16 6.03
CA GLY A 253 -10.74 4.59 6.99
C GLY A 253 -12.10 3.92 6.79
N ALA A 254 -13.03 4.14 7.72
CA ALA A 254 -14.41 3.63 7.64
C ALA A 254 -15.25 4.42 6.61
N ASP A 255 -16.37 3.86 6.16
CA ASP A 255 -17.20 4.49 5.10
C ASP A 255 -18.44 5.22 5.64
N HIS A 256 -18.81 5.02 6.91
CA HIS A 256 -20.10 5.44 7.47
C HIS A 256 -20.16 6.91 7.95
N LEU A 257 -19.03 7.62 8.00
CA LEU A 257 -18.97 8.98 8.50
C LEU A 257 -19.28 10.06 7.44
N GLY A 258 -19.61 9.65 6.22
CA GLY A 258 -19.97 10.55 5.12
C GLY A 258 -18.88 10.69 4.07
N SER A 259 -19.01 11.63 3.14
CA SER A 259 -18.10 11.76 1.99
C SER A 259 -16.79 12.49 2.30
N GLY A 260 -16.71 13.19 3.43
CA GLY A 260 -15.54 13.98 3.85
C GLY A 260 -14.71 13.32 4.93
N ASP A 261 -15.27 12.35 5.63
CA ASP A 261 -14.67 11.65 6.77
C ASP A 261 -14.89 10.13 6.68
N PRO A 262 -14.00 9.35 7.33
CA PRO A 262 -12.70 9.72 7.90
C PRO A 262 -11.62 9.81 6.82
N GLU A 263 -10.52 10.49 7.13
CA GLU A 263 -9.32 10.41 6.32
C GLU A 263 -8.78 8.97 6.28
N ASP A 264 -8.28 8.54 5.14
CA ASP A 264 -7.42 7.37 5.03
C ASP A 264 -6.02 7.68 5.57
N THR A 265 -5.31 6.68 6.06
CA THR A 265 -4.07 6.89 6.80
C THR A 265 -2.88 6.15 6.21
N PHE A 266 -1.71 6.71 6.46
CA PHE A 266 -0.42 6.07 6.26
C PHE A 266 0.31 6.06 7.60
N PHE A 267 0.73 4.90 8.07
CA PHE A 267 1.37 4.73 9.37
C PHE A 267 2.80 4.22 9.23
N GLU A 268 3.68 4.70 10.08
CA GLU A 268 4.84 3.96 10.53
C GLU A 268 4.35 3.01 11.64
N LEU A 269 4.42 1.70 11.38
CA LEU A 269 3.88 0.70 12.31
C LEU A 269 4.89 0.29 13.37
N ASP A 270 6.18 0.28 13.01
CA ASP A 270 7.28 -0.06 13.90
C ASP A 270 8.61 0.34 13.25
N SER A 271 9.62 0.69 14.07
CA SER A 271 10.98 0.94 13.56
C SER A 271 12.04 0.60 14.58
N ASN A 272 13.29 0.44 14.12
CA ASN A 272 14.40 0.17 15.01
C ASN A 272 14.75 1.38 15.88
N ALA A 273 14.57 2.61 15.35
CA ALA A 273 14.81 3.84 16.12
C ALA A 273 13.66 4.18 17.07
N HIS A 274 12.43 3.85 16.71
CA HIS A 274 11.22 4.17 17.47
C HIS A 274 10.32 2.94 17.62
N PRO A 275 10.67 2.00 18.52
CA PRO A 275 9.91 0.77 18.71
C PRO A 275 8.46 1.04 19.13
N THR A 276 7.53 0.45 18.41
CA THR A 276 6.12 0.49 18.78
C THR A 276 5.81 -0.54 19.87
N ALA A 277 5.10 -0.13 20.90
CA ALA A 277 4.71 -1.04 21.97
C ALA A 277 3.84 -2.19 21.44
N PRO A 278 4.13 -3.45 21.78
CA PRO A 278 3.29 -4.57 21.37
C PRO A 278 1.84 -4.38 21.81
N GLY A 279 0.89 -4.64 20.89
CA GLY A 279 -0.54 -4.45 21.15
C GLY A 279 -1.02 -3.00 21.00
N SER A 280 -0.22 -2.10 20.43
CA SER A 280 -0.65 -0.73 20.11
C SER A 280 -1.92 -0.75 19.28
N ASN A 281 -2.83 0.21 19.55
CA ASN A 281 -4.12 0.31 18.88
C ASN A 281 -4.18 1.57 18.02
N TYR A 282 -4.37 1.38 16.72
CA TYR A 282 -4.44 2.44 15.70
C TYR A 282 -5.84 3.03 15.51
N GLY A 283 -6.75 2.71 16.44
CA GLY A 283 -7.99 3.45 16.68
C GLY A 283 -9.27 2.78 16.18
N TRP A 284 -9.27 2.15 15.01
CA TRP A 284 -10.48 1.51 14.50
C TRP A 284 -10.96 0.39 15.47
N PRO A 285 -12.26 0.20 15.71
CA PRO A 285 -13.40 0.91 15.11
C PRO A 285 -13.84 2.17 15.87
N THR A 286 -13.26 2.45 17.03
CA THR A 286 -13.76 3.47 17.97
C THR A 286 -13.15 4.86 17.75
N CYS A 287 -12.12 4.95 16.92
CA CYS A 287 -11.50 6.21 16.53
C CYS A 287 -11.39 6.32 15.02
N TYR A 288 -11.44 7.55 14.52
CA TYR A 288 -11.20 7.90 13.12
C TYR A 288 -10.25 9.09 13.03
N PHE A 289 -9.68 9.33 11.85
CA PHE A 289 -8.78 10.44 11.60
C PHE A 289 -9.47 11.55 10.81
N ASP A 290 -9.28 12.79 11.28
CA ASP A 290 -9.67 14.03 10.61
C ASP A 290 -8.57 15.08 10.83
N HIS A 291 -8.13 15.75 9.77
CA HIS A 291 -7.00 16.69 9.77
C HIS A 291 -5.74 16.10 10.47
N GLY A 292 -5.48 14.80 10.27
CA GLY A 292 -4.35 14.08 10.85
C GLY A 292 -4.47 13.75 12.34
N ASN A 293 -5.58 14.08 12.98
CA ASN A 293 -5.82 13.82 14.39
C ASN A 293 -6.83 12.70 14.60
N ALA A 294 -6.65 11.92 15.67
CA ALA A 294 -7.57 10.86 16.03
C ALA A 294 -8.75 11.41 16.86
N HIS A 295 -9.97 11.13 16.45
CA HIS A 295 -11.22 11.52 17.08
C HIS A 295 -12.03 10.30 17.48
N ALA A 296 -12.87 10.43 18.53
CA ALA A 296 -13.76 9.37 18.94
C ALA A 296 -14.92 9.21 17.94
N ASP A 297 -15.11 7.99 17.45
CA ASP A 297 -16.27 7.65 16.64
C ASP A 297 -17.45 7.32 17.56
N THR A 298 -18.40 8.24 17.64
CA THR A 298 -19.60 8.11 18.47
C THR A 298 -20.73 7.35 17.77
N LEU A 299 -20.58 7.04 16.49
CA LEU A 299 -21.57 6.34 15.65
C LEU A 299 -21.32 4.82 15.61
N VAL A 300 -20.20 4.35 16.16
CA VAL A 300 -19.94 2.91 16.31
C VAL A 300 -20.86 2.35 17.38
N SER A 301 -22.07 2.06 16.97
CA SER A 301 -23.04 1.32 17.75
C SER A 301 -23.31 0.03 17.02
N ALA A 302 -23.50 -1.05 17.59
CA ALA A 302 -23.94 -2.34 17.01
C ALA A 302 -23.76 -2.52 15.47
N PRO A 303 -23.55 -3.71 14.92
CA PRO A 303 -23.35 -3.91 13.48
C PRO A 303 -24.46 -3.21 12.70
N ASN A 304 -24.07 -2.37 11.71
CA ASN A 304 -25.01 -1.65 10.87
C ASN A 304 -25.89 -2.69 10.14
N PRO A 305 -27.22 -2.70 10.35
CA PRO A 305 -28.10 -3.66 9.68
C PRO A 305 -28.16 -3.47 8.14
N THR A 306 -27.59 -2.38 7.62
CA THR A 306 -27.42 -2.16 6.17
C THR A 306 -26.13 -2.74 5.60
N ASP A 307 -25.20 -3.19 6.43
CA ASP A 307 -24.06 -3.98 5.98
C ASP A 307 -24.62 -5.32 5.52
N HIS A 308 -24.71 -5.49 4.20
CA HIS A 308 -25.36 -6.63 3.53
C HIS A 308 -24.60 -7.96 3.69
N ILE A 309 -23.86 -8.13 4.75
CA ILE A 309 -23.26 -9.39 5.17
C ILE A 309 -24.34 -10.16 5.92
N VAL A 310 -24.85 -11.20 5.32
CA VAL A 310 -25.87 -12.07 5.93
C VAL A 310 -25.22 -13.40 6.32
N PRO A 311 -25.30 -13.80 7.59
CA PRO A 311 -25.77 -13.02 8.73
C PRO A 311 -24.70 -12.02 9.19
N PRO A 312 -25.08 -10.85 9.71
CA PRO A 312 -24.10 -10.01 10.38
C PRO A 312 -23.42 -10.84 11.48
N PRO A 313 -22.12 -10.63 11.74
CA PRO A 313 -21.49 -11.29 12.87
C PRO A 313 -22.37 -11.06 14.11
N PRO A 314 -22.56 -12.06 14.98
CA PRO A 314 -23.39 -11.87 16.16
C PRO A 314 -22.89 -10.64 16.91
N ALA A 315 -23.81 -9.73 17.22
CA ALA A 315 -23.51 -8.49 17.89
C ALA A 315 -22.69 -8.81 19.16
N GLY A 316 -21.41 -8.47 19.11
CA GLY A 316 -20.60 -8.48 20.32
C GLY A 316 -21.11 -7.40 21.28
N PRO A 317 -20.70 -7.40 22.55
CA PRO A 317 -20.95 -6.25 23.41
C PRO A 317 -20.39 -5.00 22.72
N PRO A 318 -20.99 -3.80 22.95
CA PRO A 318 -20.49 -2.57 22.35
C PRO A 318 -18.99 -2.44 22.64
N PRO A 319 -18.19 -1.92 21.70
CA PRO A 319 -16.76 -1.75 21.92
C PRO A 319 -16.54 -0.94 23.22
N THR A 320 -15.64 -1.40 24.05
CA THR A 320 -15.15 -0.58 25.16
C THR A 320 -14.53 0.67 24.55
N GLN A 321 -14.95 1.83 24.99
CA GLN A 321 -14.48 3.10 24.46
C GLN A 321 -12.97 3.19 24.63
N PHE A 322 -12.25 3.18 23.51
CA PHE A 322 -10.80 3.38 23.50
C PHE A 322 -10.52 4.89 23.57
N ASP A 323 -9.51 5.27 24.33
CA ASP A 323 -9.05 6.66 24.41
C ASP A 323 -8.26 7.02 23.17
N CYS A 324 -8.87 7.74 22.24
CA CYS A 324 -8.29 8.10 20.95
C CYS A 324 -7.03 8.97 21.06
N THR A 325 -6.77 9.60 22.21
CA THR A 325 -5.52 10.33 22.44
C THR A 325 -4.30 9.38 22.53
N LYS A 326 -4.53 8.09 22.71
CA LYS A 326 -3.49 7.04 22.76
C LYS A 326 -3.23 6.39 21.41
N THR A 327 -4.00 6.74 20.39
CA THR A 327 -3.78 6.26 19.01
C THR A 327 -2.44 6.78 18.51
N PRO A 328 -1.56 5.93 17.97
CA PRO A 328 -0.34 6.41 17.31
C PRO A 328 -0.68 7.43 16.22
N PRO A 329 0.11 8.51 16.09
CA PRO A 329 -0.14 9.53 15.07
C PRO A 329 -0.01 8.92 13.67
N ALA A 330 -0.84 9.39 12.73
CA ALA A 330 -0.64 9.09 11.33
C ALA A 330 0.67 9.74 10.84
N TYR A 331 1.47 9.00 10.07
CA TYR A 331 2.65 9.54 9.42
C TYR A 331 2.25 10.60 8.37
N THR A 332 1.20 10.29 7.60
CA THR A 332 0.43 11.24 6.77
C THR A 332 -0.98 10.71 6.58
N THR A 333 -1.88 11.56 6.06
CA THR A 333 -3.26 11.20 5.75
C THR A 333 -3.59 11.51 4.30
N PHE A 334 -4.64 10.86 3.81
CA PHE A 334 -5.21 11.08 2.48
C PHE A 334 -6.68 11.46 2.64
N ALA A 335 -7.23 12.17 1.66
CA ALA A 335 -8.65 12.49 1.68
C ALA A 335 -9.50 11.24 1.87
N ALA A 336 -10.63 11.38 2.56
CA ALA A 336 -11.57 10.29 2.82
C ALA A 336 -11.88 9.49 1.54
N HIS A 337 -12.00 8.17 1.68
CA HIS A 337 -12.32 7.23 0.59
C HIS A 337 -11.30 7.20 -0.56
N SER A 338 -10.08 7.68 -0.36
CA SER A 338 -9.01 7.59 -1.37
C SER A 338 -8.58 6.15 -1.63
N SER A 339 -8.81 5.25 -0.66
CA SER A 339 -8.44 3.84 -0.70
C SER A 339 -6.96 3.65 -1.03
N PRO A 340 -6.02 4.03 -0.14
CA PRO A 340 -4.60 3.86 -0.37
C PRO A 340 -4.25 2.37 -0.39
N LEU A 341 -3.60 1.93 -1.47
CA LEU A 341 -3.16 0.56 -1.69
C LEU A 341 -1.63 0.50 -1.71
N GLY A 342 -1.03 0.28 -2.90
CA GLY A 342 0.40 0.11 -3.05
C GLY A 342 1.20 1.30 -2.58
N LEU A 343 2.27 1.02 -1.89
CA LEU A 343 3.29 2.00 -1.49
C LEU A 343 4.66 1.52 -1.99
N GLU A 344 5.57 2.47 -2.25
CA GLU A 344 6.93 2.19 -2.66
C GLU A 344 7.83 3.35 -2.26
N TYR A 345 8.97 3.04 -1.67
CA TYR A 345 9.94 4.04 -1.24
C TYR A 345 11.14 4.14 -2.20
N PHE A 346 11.39 5.34 -2.68
CA PHE A 346 12.57 5.70 -3.44
C PHE A 346 13.60 6.34 -2.52
N ASP A 347 14.68 5.66 -2.28
CA ASP A 347 15.77 6.14 -1.42
C ASP A 347 16.59 7.26 -2.09
N ALA A 348 17.68 7.67 -1.44
CA ALA A 348 18.58 8.71 -1.93
C ALA A 348 19.31 8.37 -3.25
N THR A 349 19.21 7.13 -3.76
CA THR A 349 19.80 6.73 -5.05
C THR A 349 18.97 7.17 -6.26
N SER A 350 17.71 7.55 -6.05
CA SER A 350 16.89 8.19 -7.08
C SER A 350 17.37 9.62 -7.33
N ASN A 351 17.44 10.01 -8.60
CA ASN A 351 17.77 11.40 -8.99
C ASN A 351 16.53 12.29 -9.04
N THR A 352 15.37 11.69 -9.34
CA THR A 352 14.10 12.41 -9.58
C THR A 352 13.12 12.30 -8.42
N LEU A 353 13.24 11.25 -7.61
CA LEU A 353 12.37 10.95 -6.45
C LEU A 353 13.22 10.64 -5.18
N PRO A 354 14.27 11.40 -4.84
CA PRO A 354 15.10 11.07 -3.69
C PRO A 354 14.29 11.13 -2.39
N ASN A 355 14.43 10.10 -1.55
CA ASN A 355 13.75 9.97 -0.26
C ASN A 355 12.24 10.20 -0.36
N THR A 356 11.58 9.57 -1.35
CA THR A 356 10.18 9.83 -1.67
C THR A 356 9.35 8.55 -1.56
N PHE A 357 8.24 8.63 -0.85
CA PHE A 357 7.16 7.63 -0.95
C PHE A 357 6.28 7.93 -2.15
N LEU A 358 5.94 6.91 -2.93
CA LEU A 358 4.81 6.88 -3.84
C LEU A 358 3.70 6.02 -3.23
N VAL A 359 2.46 6.51 -3.28
CA VAL A 359 1.28 5.76 -2.82
C VAL A 359 0.21 5.79 -3.89
N ALA A 360 -0.26 4.60 -4.27
CA ALA A 360 -1.38 4.43 -5.18
C ALA A 360 -2.71 4.57 -4.42
N LEU A 361 -3.46 5.60 -4.75
CA LEU A 361 -4.80 5.84 -4.24
C LEU A 361 -5.80 5.26 -5.24
N HIS A 362 -6.35 4.09 -4.91
CA HIS A 362 -7.21 3.29 -5.80
C HIS A 362 -8.53 3.99 -6.15
N GLY A 363 -9.02 4.81 -5.25
CA GLY A 363 -10.19 5.66 -5.41
C GLY A 363 -11.46 5.09 -4.79
N ALA A 364 -12.37 6.01 -4.48
CA ALA A 364 -13.63 5.76 -3.80
C ALA A 364 -14.48 4.69 -4.50
N SER A 365 -15.29 3.97 -3.72
CA SER A 365 -16.28 3.01 -4.25
C SER A 365 -17.33 3.70 -5.10
N HIS A 366 -17.69 4.94 -4.72
CA HIS A 366 -18.61 5.79 -5.46
C HIS A 366 -17.83 6.91 -6.18
N PRO A 367 -17.75 6.88 -7.51
CA PRO A 367 -16.97 7.87 -8.28
C PRO A 367 -17.39 9.33 -8.08
N SER A 368 -18.63 9.57 -7.66
CA SER A 368 -19.15 10.92 -7.35
C SER A 368 -18.44 11.59 -6.16
N ILE A 369 -17.80 10.83 -5.27
CA ILE A 369 -16.97 11.37 -4.18
C ILE A 369 -15.70 12.00 -4.77
N GLY A 370 -15.12 11.37 -5.81
CA GLY A 370 -14.02 11.93 -6.60
C GLY A 370 -12.64 11.87 -5.95
N THR A 371 -12.50 11.24 -4.78
CA THR A 371 -11.22 11.11 -4.07
C THR A 371 -10.43 9.88 -4.54
N GLY A 372 -9.11 9.93 -4.41
CA GLY A 372 -8.21 8.88 -4.90
C GLY A 372 -8.00 8.93 -6.42
N TYR A 373 -7.96 7.76 -7.07
CA TYR A 373 -7.75 7.58 -8.52
C TYR A 373 -6.47 8.26 -9.03
N ARG A 374 -5.38 8.12 -8.29
CA ARG A 374 -4.09 8.75 -8.61
C ARG A 374 -2.95 8.09 -7.84
N VAL A 375 -1.73 8.37 -8.25
CA VAL A 375 -0.56 8.15 -7.40
C VAL A 375 -0.16 9.50 -6.82
N VAL A 376 0.12 9.51 -5.52
CA VAL A 376 0.65 10.67 -4.80
C VAL A 376 2.07 10.41 -4.36
N ARG A 377 2.81 11.49 -4.08
CA ARG A 377 4.16 11.45 -3.52
C ARG A 377 4.26 12.34 -2.29
N PHE A 378 5.12 11.97 -1.37
CA PHE A 378 5.54 12.77 -0.22
C PHE A 378 6.91 12.29 0.27
N THR A 379 7.56 13.08 1.13
CA THR A 379 8.86 12.73 1.71
C THR A 379 8.77 12.67 3.22
N PRO A 380 9.71 12.05 3.94
CA PRO A 380 9.76 12.06 5.40
C PRO A 380 9.75 13.47 6.01
N THR A 381 10.32 14.45 5.30
CA THR A 381 10.41 15.84 5.75
C THR A 381 9.29 16.74 5.26
N SER A 382 8.53 16.32 4.23
CA SER A 382 7.38 17.03 3.68
C SER A 382 6.23 16.04 3.46
N ARG A 383 5.50 15.77 4.53
CA ARG A 383 4.51 14.69 4.62
C ARG A 383 3.17 14.99 3.94
N GLY A 384 2.95 16.21 3.42
CA GLY A 384 1.73 16.56 2.68
C GLY A 384 1.71 15.90 1.29
N PRO A 385 0.76 14.96 1.03
CA PRO A 385 0.72 14.24 -0.25
C PRO A 385 0.45 15.17 -1.43
N GLN A 386 1.28 15.05 -2.47
CA GLN A 386 1.17 15.81 -3.71
C GLN A 386 0.87 14.86 -4.88
N PRO A 387 0.02 15.26 -5.84
CA PRO A 387 -0.23 14.45 -7.04
C PRO A 387 1.07 14.17 -7.81
N PHE A 388 1.26 12.91 -8.20
CA PHE A 388 2.36 12.48 -9.06
C PHE A 388 1.87 11.94 -10.40
N LEU A 389 0.85 11.06 -10.38
CA LEU A 389 0.21 10.52 -11.59
C LEU A 389 -1.30 10.64 -11.42
N THR A 390 -1.95 11.30 -12.39
CA THR A 390 -3.41 11.53 -12.38
C THR A 390 -4.02 11.15 -13.72
N GLY A 391 -5.37 11.18 -13.80
CA GLY A 391 -6.11 10.88 -15.04
C GLY A 391 -6.90 9.57 -14.98
N PHE A 392 -6.80 8.79 -13.90
CA PHE A 392 -7.63 7.60 -13.69
C PHE A 392 -9.09 7.91 -13.35
N LEU A 393 -9.40 9.16 -13.02
CA LEU A 393 -10.76 9.69 -12.95
C LEU A 393 -10.85 10.90 -13.88
N ASP A 394 -11.78 10.88 -14.84
CA ASP A 394 -11.98 11.92 -15.82
C ASP A 394 -13.45 12.30 -15.87
N HIS A 395 -13.78 13.55 -15.51
CA HIS A 395 -15.15 14.08 -15.48
C HIS A 395 -16.16 13.13 -14.80
N GLY A 396 -15.79 12.58 -13.62
CA GLY A 396 -16.61 11.65 -12.85
C GLY A 396 -16.68 10.21 -13.42
N LYS A 397 -15.94 9.91 -14.50
CA LYS A 397 -15.83 8.56 -15.06
C LYS A 397 -14.51 7.92 -14.64
N VAL A 398 -14.59 6.75 -14.04
CA VAL A 398 -13.41 5.96 -13.71
C VAL A 398 -12.79 5.44 -14.99
N ARG A 399 -11.51 5.77 -15.20
CA ARG A 399 -10.70 5.38 -16.35
C ARG A 399 -9.68 4.31 -16.02
N GLY A 400 -9.38 4.12 -14.75
CA GLY A 400 -8.46 3.12 -14.22
C GLY A 400 -8.45 3.19 -12.69
N ARG A 401 -7.80 2.21 -12.05
CA ARG A 401 -7.64 2.12 -10.61
C ARG A 401 -6.20 1.69 -10.28
N PRO A 402 -5.30 2.64 -9.97
CA PRO A 402 -3.92 2.31 -9.62
C PRO A 402 -3.88 1.48 -8.34
N CYS A 403 -3.03 0.44 -8.33
CA CYS A 403 -2.98 -0.51 -7.25
C CYS A 403 -1.54 -0.74 -6.73
N GLY A 404 -0.82 -1.75 -7.21
CA GLY A 404 0.52 -2.08 -6.75
C GLY A 404 1.59 -1.25 -7.45
N ILE A 405 2.62 -0.86 -6.72
CA ILE A 405 3.81 -0.18 -7.24
C ILE A 405 5.00 -1.10 -7.02
N LEU A 406 5.95 -1.15 -7.95
CA LEU A 406 7.23 -1.83 -7.81
C LEU A 406 8.33 -0.99 -8.41
N ARG A 407 9.28 -0.56 -7.63
CA ARG A 407 10.50 0.09 -8.11
C ARG A 407 11.35 -0.89 -8.92
N THR A 408 11.71 -0.51 -10.14
CA THR A 408 12.53 -1.32 -11.06
C THR A 408 13.91 -0.73 -11.33
N GLY A 409 14.14 0.48 -10.84
CA GLY A 409 15.41 1.18 -10.97
C GLY A 409 15.44 2.43 -10.11
N PRO A 410 16.52 3.22 -10.17
CA PRO A 410 16.61 4.47 -9.39
C PRO A 410 15.45 5.43 -9.67
N ASP A 411 15.03 5.54 -10.93
CA ASP A 411 14.05 6.51 -11.41
C ASP A 411 12.97 5.84 -12.28
N SER A 412 12.63 4.56 -11.99
CA SER A 412 11.65 3.79 -12.74
C SER A 412 10.86 2.84 -11.83
N PHE A 413 9.60 2.59 -12.21
CA PHE A 413 8.72 1.66 -11.51
C PHE A 413 7.62 1.10 -12.42
N LEU A 414 7.06 -0.03 -12.00
CA LEU A 414 5.83 -0.59 -12.55
C LEU A 414 4.64 -0.20 -11.69
N LEU A 415 3.49 -0.02 -12.32
CA LEU A 415 2.21 0.27 -11.66
C LEU A 415 1.13 -0.64 -12.23
N THR A 416 0.40 -1.35 -11.38
CA THR A 416 -0.79 -2.09 -11.81
C THR A 416 -2.02 -1.20 -11.83
N ASP A 417 -2.90 -1.45 -12.80
CA ASP A 417 -4.27 -0.95 -12.88
C ASP A 417 -5.21 -2.16 -12.87
N ASP A 418 -5.88 -2.39 -11.76
CA ASP A 418 -6.71 -3.57 -11.53
C ASP A 418 -8.11 -3.48 -12.15
N LEU A 419 -8.47 -2.31 -12.68
CA LEU A 419 -9.71 -2.14 -13.44
C LEU A 419 -9.57 -2.57 -14.88
N ASP A 420 -8.44 -2.22 -15.52
CA ASP A 420 -8.22 -2.44 -16.94
C ASP A 420 -7.31 -3.63 -17.23
N GLY A 421 -6.78 -4.28 -16.19
CA GLY A 421 -5.88 -5.41 -16.34
C GLY A 421 -4.54 -5.02 -16.98
N VAL A 422 -4.02 -3.85 -16.62
CA VAL A 422 -2.83 -3.23 -17.24
C VAL A 422 -1.71 -3.10 -16.23
N ILE A 423 -0.49 -3.26 -16.72
CA ILE A 423 0.73 -2.87 -16.02
C ILE A 423 1.35 -1.74 -16.82
N TYR A 424 1.56 -0.58 -16.20
CA TYR A 424 2.29 0.54 -16.76
C TYR A 424 3.76 0.48 -16.34
N SER A 425 4.67 0.90 -17.21
CA SER A 425 6.04 1.25 -16.89
C SER A 425 6.18 2.76 -16.85
N ILE A 426 6.62 3.29 -15.74
CA ILE A 426 6.88 4.70 -15.54
C ILE A 426 8.40 4.89 -15.33
N HIS A 427 9.02 5.78 -16.07
CA HIS A 427 10.45 5.99 -16.00
C HIS A 427 10.84 7.45 -16.29
N SER A 428 11.95 7.88 -15.71
CA SER A 428 12.49 9.22 -16.00
C SER A 428 12.98 9.33 -17.45
N SER A 429 12.71 10.47 -18.07
CA SER A 429 13.26 10.83 -19.37
C SER A 429 14.67 11.41 -19.28
N GLU A 430 15.19 11.66 -18.08
CA GLU A 430 16.55 12.17 -17.87
C GLU A 430 17.55 11.04 -18.04
N THR A 431 18.25 11.03 -19.18
CA THR A 431 19.38 10.13 -19.42
C THR A 431 20.53 10.58 -18.53
N ARG A 432 21.10 9.70 -17.71
CA ARG A 432 22.40 9.99 -17.07
C ARG A 432 23.41 10.34 -18.16
N SER A 433 23.86 11.58 -18.22
CA SER A 433 25.14 11.88 -18.84
C SER A 433 26.21 11.24 -17.95
N HIS A 434 26.65 10.03 -18.28
CA HIS A 434 27.89 9.50 -17.73
C HIS A 434 29.01 10.42 -18.20
N GLN A 435 29.34 11.42 -17.39
CA GLN A 435 30.69 12.00 -17.47
C GLN A 435 31.63 10.92 -16.95
N LEU A 436 32.21 10.19 -17.91
CA LEU A 436 33.43 9.44 -17.66
C LEU A 436 34.52 10.48 -17.31
N ASN A 437 34.89 10.55 -16.05
CA ASN A 437 36.15 11.11 -15.59
C ASN A 437 37.13 9.95 -15.33
#